data_20fc7e6360fbd843a865341c0d8b0f16
#
_entry.id   20fc7e6360fbd843a865341c0d8b0f16
#
_cell.length_a   1.000
_cell.length_b   1.000
_cell.length_c   1.000
_cell.angle_alpha   90.00
_cell.angle_beta   90.00
_cell.angle_gamma   90.00
#
_symmetry.space_group_name_H-M   'P 1'
#
loop_
_entity.id
_entity.type
_entity.pdbx_description
1 polymer ?
#
loop_
_entity_poly.entity_id
_entity_poly.type
_entity_poly.pdbx_seq_one_letter_code
_entity_poly.pdbx_strand_id
1 'polypeptide(L)'
;MRLSHGCHNGGKARWQVLTLPPRLADRDSERGALSLMVVILFVALTALAGIVVDGSAKLEADQNAVALAQEAARAGATTVDESEAYSSGSFVVDRQQALDAARSYLISAGYHQYTVAADGVRSIRVSVTITEPTRFLSLIGVDSFKCTGTASASLVTGVTRGT
;
A
#
# COMPACT_ATOMS: atom_id res chain seq x y z
N MET A 1 28.58 -106.85 -14.24
CA MET A 1 27.67 -107.22 -15.34
C MET A 1 26.63 -106.15 -15.55
N ARG A 2 26.56 -105.53 -16.77
CA ARG A 2 25.58 -104.62 -17.38
C ARG A 2 25.23 -103.32 -16.63
N LEU A 3 25.76 -102.24 -17.04
CA LEU A 3 25.29 -101.29 -18.09
C LEU A 3 23.78 -101.03 -18.12
N SER A 4 23.36 -99.83 -17.83
CA SER A 4 22.34 -99.16 -18.65
C SER A 4 22.36 -97.65 -18.50
N HIS A 5 22.41 -97.00 -19.60
CA HIS A 5 22.33 -95.60 -19.93
C HIS A 5 20.97 -95.00 -19.56
N GLY A 6 20.95 -93.75 -19.15
CA GLY A 6 19.71 -93.01 -18.99
C GLY A 6 19.91 -91.55 -19.26
N CYS A 7 19.48 -91.13 -20.38
CA CYS A 7 19.30 -89.94 -21.10
C CYS A 7 19.32 -88.60 -20.35
N HIS A 8 20.15 -87.76 -20.86
CA HIS A 8 20.20 -86.34 -20.81
C HIS A 8 18.88 -85.74 -21.26
N ASN A 9 18.18 -85.04 -20.41
CA ASN A 9 17.08 -84.14 -20.85
C ASN A 9 17.49 -82.71 -20.63
N GLY A 10 17.92 -82.10 -21.75
CA GLY A 10 18.25 -80.66 -21.82
C GLY A 10 17.01 -79.77 -21.71
N GLY A 11 16.71 -79.45 -20.49
CA GLY A 11 15.74 -78.34 -20.26
C GLY A 11 16.32 -77.01 -20.67
N LYS A 12 15.96 -76.54 -21.83
CA LYS A 12 16.20 -75.18 -22.25
C LYS A 12 15.44 -74.25 -21.32
N ALA A 13 16.11 -73.60 -20.38
CA ALA A 13 15.59 -72.53 -19.59
C ALA A 13 15.17 -71.40 -20.53
N ARG A 14 13.91 -71.32 -20.78
CA ARG A 14 13.27 -70.21 -21.51
C ARG A 14 13.25 -69.02 -20.60
N TRP A 15 14.19 -68.10 -20.72
CA TRP A 15 14.16 -66.83 -20.10
C TRP A 15 12.97 -66.09 -20.69
N GLN A 16 11.85 -66.08 -19.97
CA GLN A 16 10.76 -65.17 -20.23
C GLN A 16 11.26 -63.79 -19.81
N VAL A 17 11.65 -63.00 -20.78
CA VAL A 17 11.81 -61.56 -20.62
C VAL A 17 10.43 -61.05 -20.24
N LEU A 18 10.24 -60.73 -18.95
CA LEU A 18 9.09 -59.97 -18.48
C LEU A 18 9.19 -58.59 -19.14
N THR A 19 8.59 -58.46 -20.32
CA THR A 19 8.31 -57.16 -20.89
C THR A 19 7.27 -56.50 -20.00
N LEU A 20 7.72 -55.65 -19.07
CA LEU A 20 6.80 -54.73 -18.40
C LEU A 20 6.06 -53.96 -19.51
N PRO A 21 4.73 -53.94 -19.47
CA PRO A 21 4.00 -53.09 -20.38
C PRO A 21 4.52 -51.64 -20.22
N PRO A 22 4.74 -50.89 -21.32
CA PRO A 22 5.04 -49.50 -21.20
C PRO A 22 3.90 -48.88 -20.37
N ARG A 23 4.24 -48.35 -19.21
CA ARG A 23 3.31 -47.48 -18.46
C ARG A 23 2.88 -46.45 -19.47
N LEU A 24 1.65 -46.59 -19.95
CA LEU A 24 0.95 -45.53 -20.63
C LEU A 24 1.06 -44.34 -19.67
N ALA A 25 2.00 -43.45 -19.92
CA ALA A 25 2.14 -42.20 -19.19
C ALA A 25 0.75 -41.59 -19.20
N ASP A 26 0.20 -41.46 -17.99
CA ASP A 26 -1.18 -41.03 -17.78
C ASP A 26 -1.28 -39.56 -18.29
N ARG A 27 -1.60 -39.45 -19.60
CA ARG A 27 -1.76 -38.16 -20.28
C ARG A 27 -2.87 -37.33 -19.66
N ASP A 28 -3.74 -37.97 -18.87
CA ASP A 28 -4.83 -37.29 -18.18
C ASP A 28 -4.34 -36.62 -16.90
N SER A 29 -3.33 -37.17 -16.21
CA SER A 29 -2.69 -36.54 -15.07
C SER A 29 -1.86 -35.30 -15.46
N GLU A 30 -1.23 -35.31 -16.64
CA GLU A 30 -0.50 -34.15 -17.17
C GLU A 30 -1.46 -33.01 -17.55
N ARG A 31 -2.60 -33.31 -18.12
CA ARG A 31 -3.63 -32.30 -18.43
C ARG A 31 -4.21 -31.66 -17.18
N GLY A 32 -4.43 -32.45 -16.12
CA GLY A 32 -4.88 -31.96 -14.83
C GLY A 32 -3.84 -31.04 -14.17
N ALA A 33 -2.56 -31.39 -14.24
CA ALA A 33 -1.46 -30.59 -13.70
C ALA A 33 -1.30 -29.26 -14.43
N LEU A 34 -1.40 -29.24 -15.76
CA LEU A 34 -1.35 -28.01 -16.56
C LEU A 34 -2.52 -27.08 -16.24
N SER A 35 -3.75 -27.61 -16.10
CA SER A 35 -4.92 -26.84 -15.72
C SER A 35 -4.76 -26.19 -14.34
N LEU A 36 -4.26 -26.94 -13.36
CA LEU A 36 -4.00 -26.42 -12.02
C LEU A 36 -2.94 -25.31 -12.04
N MET A 37 -1.88 -25.51 -12.82
CA MET A 37 -0.82 -24.49 -12.99
C MET A 37 -1.38 -23.18 -13.56
N VAL A 38 -2.25 -23.25 -14.57
CA VAL A 38 -2.88 -22.08 -15.17
C VAL A 38 -3.75 -21.34 -14.15
N VAL A 39 -4.54 -22.07 -13.35
CA VAL A 39 -5.38 -21.47 -12.31
C VAL A 39 -4.52 -20.76 -11.24
N ILE A 40 -3.46 -21.41 -10.77
CA ILE A 40 -2.54 -20.79 -9.80
C ILE A 40 -1.88 -19.54 -10.37
N LEU A 41 -1.42 -19.60 -11.62
CA LEU A 41 -0.81 -18.47 -12.31
C LEU A 41 -1.80 -17.30 -12.45
N PHE A 42 -3.04 -17.59 -12.83
CA PHE A 42 -4.09 -16.59 -12.95
C PHE A 42 -4.38 -15.90 -11.61
N VAL A 43 -4.51 -16.68 -10.54
CA VAL A 43 -4.71 -16.13 -9.19
C VAL A 43 -3.53 -15.27 -8.76
N ALA A 44 -2.30 -15.72 -9.00
CA ALA A 44 -1.09 -14.97 -8.67
C ALA A 44 -1.02 -13.63 -9.44
N LEU A 45 -1.31 -13.63 -10.73
CA LEU A 45 -1.34 -12.41 -11.54
C LEU A 45 -2.44 -11.44 -11.10
N THR A 46 -3.61 -11.96 -10.75
CA THR A 46 -4.72 -11.14 -10.23
C THR A 46 -4.35 -10.52 -8.87
N ALA A 47 -3.70 -11.28 -7.99
CA ALA A 47 -3.22 -10.76 -6.72
C ALA A 47 -2.17 -9.65 -6.90
N LEU A 48 -1.21 -9.83 -7.81
CA LEU A 48 -0.23 -8.80 -8.13
C LEU A 48 -0.88 -7.53 -8.69
N ALA A 49 -1.83 -7.66 -9.62
CA ALA A 49 -2.58 -6.52 -10.15
C ALA A 49 -3.35 -5.79 -9.04
N GLY A 50 -3.94 -6.53 -8.10
CA GLY A 50 -4.63 -5.98 -6.94
C GLY A 50 -3.71 -5.13 -6.05
N ILE A 51 -2.52 -5.61 -5.74
CA ILE A 51 -1.52 -4.87 -4.95
C ILE A 51 -1.11 -3.56 -5.65
N VAL A 52 -0.96 -3.57 -6.97
CA VAL A 52 -0.61 -2.36 -7.74
C VAL A 52 -1.74 -1.33 -7.67
N VAL A 53 -3.00 -1.74 -7.82
CA VAL A 53 -4.15 -0.85 -7.78
C VAL A 53 -4.34 -0.24 -6.39
N ASP A 54 -4.36 -1.05 -5.34
CA ASP A 54 -4.53 -0.57 -3.97
C ASP A 54 -3.31 0.23 -3.49
N GLY A 55 -2.09 -0.15 -3.94
CA GLY A 55 -0.86 0.57 -3.65
C GLY A 55 -0.83 1.97 -4.27
N SER A 56 -1.31 2.13 -5.52
CA SER A 56 -1.41 3.44 -6.15
C SER A 56 -2.43 4.35 -5.46
N ALA A 57 -3.59 3.82 -5.08
CA ALA A 57 -4.60 4.55 -4.33
C ALA A 57 -4.06 5.03 -2.96
N LYS A 58 -3.29 4.17 -2.27
CA LYS A 58 -2.63 4.56 -1.03
C LYS A 58 -1.64 5.72 -1.23
N LEU A 59 -0.78 5.66 -2.26
CA LEU A 59 0.18 6.72 -2.55
C LEU A 59 -0.51 8.04 -2.88
N GLU A 60 -1.60 8.01 -3.62
CA GLU A 60 -2.42 9.18 -3.92
C GLU A 60 -3.02 9.78 -2.63
N ALA A 61 -3.58 8.95 -1.75
CA ALA A 61 -4.12 9.39 -0.47
C ALA A 61 -3.03 9.97 0.46
N ASP A 62 -1.82 9.38 0.48
CA ASP A 62 -0.68 9.93 1.23
C ASP A 62 -0.28 11.33 0.70
N GLN A 63 -0.19 11.51 -0.62
CA GLN A 63 0.11 12.81 -1.25
C GLN A 63 -0.99 13.85 -0.97
N ASN A 64 -2.25 13.46 -1.08
CA ASN A 64 -3.38 14.32 -0.78
C ASN A 64 -3.40 14.74 0.70
N ALA A 65 -3.10 13.84 1.62
CA ALA A 65 -3.01 14.17 3.04
C ALA A 65 -1.91 15.21 3.33
N VAL A 66 -0.74 15.06 2.68
CA VAL A 66 0.37 16.04 2.80
C VAL A 66 -0.01 17.37 2.17
N ALA A 67 -0.60 17.39 0.98
CA ALA A 67 -1.03 18.59 0.30
C ALA A 67 -2.06 19.38 1.13
N LEU A 68 -3.07 18.69 1.67
CA LEU A 68 -4.08 19.30 2.55
C LEU A 68 -3.48 19.87 3.83
N ALA A 69 -2.54 19.15 4.45
CA ALA A 69 -1.84 19.65 5.62
C ALA A 69 -1.03 20.91 5.31
N GLN A 70 -0.38 20.98 4.14
CA GLN A 70 0.36 22.16 3.68
C GLN A 70 -0.57 23.35 3.42
N GLU A 71 -1.69 23.14 2.73
CA GLU A 71 -2.66 24.21 2.44
C GLU A 71 -3.28 24.74 3.73
N ALA A 72 -3.68 23.86 4.65
CA ALA A 72 -4.21 24.29 5.95
C ALA A 72 -3.16 25.05 6.77
N ALA A 73 -1.90 24.58 6.78
CA ALA A 73 -0.83 25.28 7.47
C ALA A 73 -0.56 26.68 6.85
N ARG A 74 -0.63 26.78 5.52
CA ARG A 74 -0.54 28.09 4.83
C ARG A 74 -1.71 28.99 5.17
N ALA A 75 -2.94 28.48 5.14
CA ALA A 75 -4.13 29.26 5.51
C ALA A 75 -3.99 29.86 6.91
N GLY A 76 -3.47 29.09 7.87
CA GLY A 76 -3.17 29.60 9.19
C GLY A 76 -2.04 30.63 9.21
N ALA A 77 -0.96 30.38 8.47
CA ALA A 77 0.21 31.26 8.48
C ALA A 77 -0.01 32.62 7.80
N THR A 78 -1.01 32.74 6.93
CA THR A 78 -1.36 34.00 6.25
C THR A 78 -2.35 34.88 7.04
N THR A 79 -2.86 34.38 8.16
CA THR A 79 -3.79 35.15 9.01
C THR A 79 -3.02 36.25 9.73
N VAL A 80 -3.29 37.48 9.39
CA VAL A 80 -2.70 38.70 10.00
C VAL A 80 -3.74 39.36 10.88
N ASP A 81 -3.34 39.76 12.07
CA ASP A 81 -4.19 40.62 12.91
C ASP A 81 -4.22 42.03 12.32
N GLU A 82 -5.33 42.35 11.64
CA GLU A 82 -5.52 43.67 11.02
C GLU A 82 -5.57 44.79 12.06
N SER A 83 -6.06 44.54 13.27
CA SER A 83 -6.20 45.54 14.32
C SER A 83 -4.83 46.00 14.85
N GLU A 84 -3.89 45.08 15.01
CA GLU A 84 -2.51 45.34 15.40
C GLU A 84 -1.72 46.00 14.25
N ALA A 85 -1.96 45.57 13.02
CA ALA A 85 -1.32 46.17 11.84
C ALA A 85 -1.64 47.65 11.68
N TYR A 86 -2.87 48.08 11.96
CA TYR A 86 -3.29 49.48 11.89
C TYR A 86 -2.84 50.30 13.10
N SER A 87 -2.73 49.71 14.30
CA SER A 87 -2.41 50.46 15.53
C SER A 87 -0.90 50.58 15.78
N SER A 88 -0.11 49.59 15.47
CA SER A 88 1.33 49.54 15.79
C SER A 88 2.23 49.56 14.56
N GLY A 89 1.68 49.42 13.34
CA GLY A 89 2.46 49.25 12.11
C GLY A 89 3.25 47.92 12.09
N SER A 90 3.00 47.04 13.00
CA SER A 90 3.65 45.72 13.14
C SER A 90 2.68 44.65 12.73
N PHE A 91 3.07 43.84 11.75
CA PHE A 91 2.28 42.68 11.35
C PHE A 91 2.56 41.53 12.32
N VAL A 92 1.69 41.35 13.30
CA VAL A 92 1.76 40.25 14.25
C VAL A 92 0.68 39.22 13.86
N VAL A 93 1.09 37.99 13.68
CA VAL A 93 0.11 36.89 13.48
C VAL A 93 -0.36 36.42 14.83
N ASP A 94 -1.67 36.56 15.09
CA ASP A 94 -2.26 35.92 16.27
C ASP A 94 -2.24 34.40 16.11
N ARG A 95 -1.54 33.74 17.01
CA ARG A 95 -1.43 32.27 17.02
C ARG A 95 -2.81 31.60 17.08
N GLN A 96 -3.72 32.14 17.87
CA GLN A 96 -5.04 31.51 18.01
C GLN A 96 -5.84 31.65 16.72
N GLN A 97 -5.84 32.81 16.10
CA GLN A 97 -6.45 33.02 14.78
C GLN A 97 -5.83 32.12 13.72
N ALA A 98 -4.53 31.93 13.73
CA ALA A 98 -3.82 31.03 12.81
C ALA A 98 -4.29 29.56 12.98
N LEU A 99 -4.42 29.09 14.22
CA LEU A 99 -4.92 27.74 14.49
C LEU A 99 -6.38 27.59 14.05
N ASP A 100 -7.21 28.60 14.26
CA ASP A 100 -8.64 28.56 13.91
C ASP A 100 -8.85 28.67 12.39
N ALA A 101 -8.03 29.47 11.69
CA ALA A 101 -8.03 29.53 10.23
C ALA A 101 -7.65 28.18 9.61
N ALA A 102 -6.59 27.54 10.10
CA ALA A 102 -6.20 26.22 9.65
C ALA A 102 -7.30 25.15 9.87
N ARG A 103 -7.98 25.20 11.03
CA ARG A 103 -9.13 24.32 11.33
C ARG A 103 -10.31 24.59 10.39
N SER A 104 -10.67 25.86 10.21
CA SER A 104 -11.77 26.27 9.34
C SER A 104 -11.54 25.82 7.90
N TYR A 105 -10.30 25.92 7.42
CA TYR A 105 -9.95 25.41 6.10
C TYR A 105 -10.22 23.91 5.96
N LEU A 106 -9.78 23.09 6.93
CA LEU A 106 -9.96 21.64 6.89
C LEU A 106 -11.42 21.24 6.99
N ILE A 107 -12.20 21.94 7.84
CA ILE A 107 -13.64 21.70 7.98
C ILE A 107 -14.36 22.05 6.68
N SER A 108 -14.05 23.18 6.06
CA SER A 108 -14.66 23.59 4.79
C SER A 108 -14.30 22.65 3.63
N ALA A 109 -13.11 22.04 3.67
CA ALA A 109 -12.69 21.01 2.75
C ALA A 109 -13.29 19.63 3.02
N GLY A 110 -14.11 19.48 4.11
CA GLY A 110 -14.79 18.25 4.45
C GLY A 110 -13.97 17.24 5.24
N TYR A 111 -12.80 17.61 5.76
CA TYR A 111 -11.94 16.73 6.53
C TYR A 111 -12.15 16.93 8.02
N HIS A 112 -12.40 15.83 8.75
CA HIS A 112 -12.70 15.85 10.18
C HIS A 112 -11.64 15.12 11.04
N GLN A 113 -10.76 14.35 10.43
CA GLN A 113 -9.65 13.68 11.11
C GLN A 113 -8.35 14.48 10.95
N TYR A 114 -8.19 15.49 11.81
CA TYR A 114 -7.02 16.35 11.78
C TYR A 114 -6.56 16.73 13.19
N THR A 115 -5.33 17.17 13.30
CA THR A 115 -4.76 17.80 14.49
C THR A 115 -4.07 19.09 14.06
N VAL A 116 -4.43 20.19 14.69
CA VAL A 116 -3.78 21.49 14.50
C VAL A 116 -3.23 21.95 15.84
N ALA A 117 -1.91 22.12 15.91
CA ALA A 117 -1.21 22.47 17.14
C ALA A 117 -0.13 23.54 16.87
N ALA A 118 0.17 24.32 17.90
CA ALA A 118 1.32 25.21 17.85
C ALA A 118 2.63 24.39 17.90
N ASP A 119 3.61 24.74 17.06
CA ASP A 119 4.92 24.12 16.97
C ASP A 119 5.97 25.17 17.32
N GLY A 120 6.28 25.29 18.60
CA GLY A 120 7.15 26.35 19.11
C GLY A 120 6.47 27.72 19.18
N VAL A 121 7.27 28.80 19.08
CA VAL A 121 6.81 30.18 19.32
C VAL A 121 6.15 30.78 18.08
N ARG A 122 6.63 30.43 16.90
CA ARG A 122 6.28 31.09 15.60
C ARG A 122 5.91 30.09 14.50
N SER A 123 5.45 28.92 14.83
CA SER A 123 5.01 27.95 13.83
C SER A 123 3.79 27.18 14.30
N ILE A 124 3.03 26.72 13.32
CA ILE A 124 1.91 25.81 13.54
C ILE A 124 2.20 24.52 12.79
N ARG A 125 1.76 23.42 13.35
CA ARG A 125 1.81 22.09 12.75
C ARG A 125 0.41 21.58 12.53
N VAL A 126 0.17 21.11 11.30
CA VAL A 126 -1.09 20.51 10.89
C VAL A 126 -0.84 19.07 10.51
N SER A 127 -1.66 18.16 11.00
CA SER A 127 -1.65 16.76 10.62
C SER A 127 -3.06 16.38 10.17
N VAL A 128 -3.18 15.76 9.00
CA VAL A 128 -4.45 15.33 8.42
C VAL A 128 -4.39 13.83 8.16
N THR A 129 -5.43 13.11 8.57
CA THR A 129 -5.54 11.67 8.32
C THR A 129 -6.68 11.42 7.35
N ILE A 130 -6.37 10.77 6.24
CA ILE A 130 -7.33 10.30 5.23
C ILE A 130 -7.46 8.79 5.36
N THR A 131 -8.68 8.29 5.34
CA THR A 131 -8.97 6.86 5.32
C THR A 131 -9.39 6.48 3.91
N GLU A 132 -8.56 5.68 3.23
CA GLU A 132 -8.80 5.22 1.87
C GLU A 132 -9.24 3.75 1.88
N PRO A 133 -10.41 3.41 1.32
CA PRO A 133 -10.86 2.03 1.24
C PRO A 133 -10.04 1.24 0.21
N THR A 134 -9.75 -0.01 0.52
CA THR A 134 -9.09 -0.93 -0.40
C THR A 134 -10.12 -1.61 -1.29
N ARG A 135 -9.71 -1.99 -2.51
CA ARG A 135 -10.58 -2.67 -3.48
C ARG A 135 -10.28 -4.15 -3.56
N PHE A 136 -9.01 -4.52 -3.67
CA PHE A 136 -8.57 -5.90 -3.79
C PHE A 136 -8.10 -6.49 -2.45
N LEU A 137 -7.44 -5.70 -1.62
CA LEU A 137 -6.97 -6.18 -0.33
C LEU A 137 -8.10 -6.44 0.66
N SER A 138 -9.30 -5.86 0.44
CA SER A 138 -10.50 -6.19 1.23
C SER A 138 -10.88 -7.68 1.13
N LEU A 139 -10.55 -8.36 0.03
CA LEU A 139 -10.78 -9.79 -0.15
C LEU A 139 -9.96 -10.66 0.83
N ILE A 140 -8.85 -10.12 1.34
CA ILE A 140 -7.97 -10.79 2.31
C ILE A 140 -8.08 -10.17 3.72
N GLY A 141 -9.10 -9.31 3.96
CA GLY A 141 -9.40 -8.75 5.28
C GLY A 141 -8.70 -7.42 5.60
N VAL A 142 -8.14 -6.74 4.60
CA VAL A 142 -7.61 -5.37 4.76
C VAL A 142 -8.58 -4.40 4.11
N ASP A 143 -9.47 -3.79 4.90
CA ASP A 143 -10.58 -3.00 4.37
C ASP A 143 -10.21 -1.55 4.02
N SER A 144 -9.22 -0.96 4.69
CA SER A 144 -8.81 0.42 4.45
C SER A 144 -7.37 0.72 4.89
N PHE A 145 -6.79 1.77 4.31
CA PHE A 145 -5.54 2.37 4.76
C PHE A 145 -5.79 3.71 5.44
N LYS A 146 -5.03 4.00 6.49
CA LYS A 146 -4.94 5.33 7.09
C LYS A 146 -3.69 6.01 6.60
N CYS A 147 -3.87 7.10 5.89
CA CYS A 147 -2.81 7.92 5.30
C CYS A 147 -2.71 9.23 6.07
N THR A 148 -1.57 9.54 6.66
CA THR A 148 -1.40 10.73 7.49
C THR A 148 -0.34 11.64 6.90
N GLY A 149 -0.76 12.84 6.48
CA GLY A 149 0.11 13.92 6.05
C GLY A 149 0.34 14.92 7.17
N THR A 150 1.56 15.41 7.30
CA THR A 150 1.92 16.44 8.29
C THR A 150 2.67 17.56 7.61
N ALA A 151 2.33 18.80 7.94
CA ALA A 151 3.03 20.00 7.48
C ALA A 151 3.17 21.01 8.61
N SER A 152 4.20 21.85 8.52
CA SER A 152 4.41 22.98 9.43
C SER A 152 4.55 24.25 8.63
N ALA A 153 3.97 25.35 9.12
CA ALA A 153 4.18 26.66 8.55
C ALA A 153 4.68 27.62 9.62
N SER A 154 5.64 28.48 9.22
CA SER A 154 6.14 29.55 10.07
C SER A 154 5.22 30.77 9.96
N LEU A 155 4.84 31.31 11.09
CA LEU A 155 4.11 32.56 11.20
C LEU A 155 5.08 33.73 10.89
N VAL A 156 4.95 34.33 9.72
CA VAL A 156 5.86 35.40 9.29
C VAL A 156 5.48 36.70 10.01
N THR A 157 6.37 37.15 10.84
CA THR A 157 6.25 38.46 11.47
C THR A 157 7.06 39.48 10.63
N GLY A 158 6.33 40.34 9.90
CA GLY A 158 6.88 41.56 9.26
C GLY A 158 8.12 41.37 8.36
N VAL A 159 8.20 42.18 7.32
CA VAL A 159 9.39 42.33 6.48
C VAL A 159 10.44 43.05 7.33
N THR A 160 11.49 42.39 7.75
CA THR A 160 12.71 43.06 8.22
C THR A 160 13.23 43.91 7.06
N ARG A 161 13.15 45.26 7.18
CA ARG A 161 13.84 46.18 6.28
C ARG A 161 15.30 45.76 6.26
N GLY A 162 15.78 45.32 5.11
CA GLY A 162 17.19 45.20 4.86
C GLY A 162 17.81 46.56 5.00
N THR A 163 18.76 46.69 5.91
CA THR A 163 19.71 47.79 5.99
C THR A 163 20.77 47.61 4.93
#